data_b1bdfac3456096a3dd871f49e5a6afc9
#
_entry.id   b1bdfac3456096a3dd871f49e5a6afc9
#
_cell.length_a   1.000
_cell.length_b   1.000
_cell.length_c   1.000
_cell.angle_alpha   90.00
_cell.angle_beta   90.00
_cell.angle_gamma   90.00
#
_symmetry.space_group_name_H-M   'P 1'
#
loop_
_entity.id
_entity.type
_entity.pdbx_description
1 polymer ?
#
loop_
_entity_poly.entity_id
_entity_poly.type
_entity_poly.pdbx_seq_one_letter_code
_entity_poly.pdbx_strand_id
1 'polypeptide(L)'
;ESVPVYSGSQTLVDAVSECMRYWVSNCDNTHMCVGSTVGPNIFVKICGWSTAQISRELKVQIKKEFKKIPKKIKLINCVGGGSSAYGFWSEFIDYDKKHIELIGVEAGGPKKSNLHAAPLSKNAKIGVLHGAASYVCQNKEGQIQKTESISAGLDYPGVSPIHCFLKDTKRARYTFATDEEALNAYKLITKYEKLNPSLEPSHAFAEAIKIAPKLSKNTICIVNSCGDAKKDKDILKQRLGKY
;
A
#
# COMPACT_ATOMS: atom_id res chain seq x y z
N GLU A 1 5.85 23.10 -13.51
CA GLU A 1 7.28 23.12 -13.18
C GLU A 1 7.59 22.02 -12.16
N SER A 2 8.70 21.27 -12.36
CA SER A 2 9.16 20.28 -11.38
C SER A 2 10.21 20.93 -10.50
N VAL A 3 10.02 20.81 -9.17
CA VAL A 3 10.97 21.33 -8.17
C VAL A 3 11.68 20.12 -7.55
N PRO A 4 12.99 19.93 -7.79
CA PRO A 4 13.74 18.83 -7.22
C PRO A 4 14.01 19.06 -5.72
N VAL A 5 13.90 18.01 -4.91
CA VAL A 5 14.17 18.03 -3.47
C VAL A 5 15.44 17.26 -3.20
N TYR A 6 16.48 17.97 -2.72
CA TYR A 6 17.80 17.43 -2.45
C TYR A 6 18.09 17.23 -0.96
N SER A 7 17.18 17.68 -0.08
CA SER A 7 17.31 17.52 1.36
C SER A 7 16.80 16.17 1.86
N GLY A 8 17.17 15.79 3.06
CA GLY A 8 16.70 14.56 3.72
C GLY A 8 17.22 13.29 3.09
N SER A 9 16.39 12.27 3.06
CA SER A 9 16.68 10.95 2.48
C SER A 9 16.47 10.87 0.96
N GLN A 10 15.96 11.94 0.36
CA GLN A 10 15.57 12.02 -1.06
C GLN A 10 14.53 10.95 -1.45
N THR A 11 13.66 10.60 -0.51
CA THR A 11 12.56 9.65 -0.74
C THR A 11 11.21 10.39 -0.79
N LEU A 12 10.13 9.64 -0.98
CA LEU A 12 8.78 10.18 -1.07
C LEU A 12 8.39 11.06 0.12
N VAL A 13 8.86 10.74 1.33
CA VAL A 13 8.54 11.53 2.54
C VAL A 13 9.09 12.95 2.46
N ASP A 14 10.27 13.13 1.90
CA ASP A 14 10.89 14.47 1.76
C ASP A 14 10.17 15.31 0.70
N ALA A 15 9.80 14.69 -0.42
CA ALA A 15 9.02 15.35 -1.47
C ALA A 15 7.65 15.82 -0.95
N VAL A 16 6.93 14.99 -0.19
CA VAL A 16 5.65 15.36 0.44
C VAL A 16 5.86 16.45 1.47
N SER A 17 6.89 16.37 2.30
CA SER A 17 7.21 17.39 3.31
C SER A 17 7.47 18.75 2.66
N GLU A 18 8.20 18.78 1.54
CA GLU A 18 8.48 20.04 0.83
C GLU A 18 7.23 20.60 0.16
N CYS A 19 6.41 19.75 -0.45
CA CYS A 19 5.12 20.16 -1.00
C CYS A 19 4.21 20.78 0.07
N MET A 20 4.12 20.17 1.24
CA MET A 20 3.33 20.72 2.35
C MET A 20 3.91 22.02 2.88
N ARG A 21 5.23 22.12 3.00
CA ARG A 21 5.91 23.34 3.43
C ARG A 21 5.64 24.52 2.48
N TYR A 22 5.74 24.28 1.17
CA TYR A 22 5.41 25.25 0.16
C TYR A 22 3.93 25.68 0.26
N TRP A 23 3.02 24.72 0.36
CA TRP A 23 1.58 24.99 0.47
C TRP A 23 1.23 25.85 1.68
N VAL A 24 1.74 25.48 2.87
CA VAL A 24 1.48 26.24 4.11
C VAL A 24 2.03 27.68 4.02
N SER A 25 3.17 27.87 3.36
CA SER A 25 3.76 29.20 3.17
C SER A 25 3.03 30.06 2.12
N ASN A 26 2.16 29.47 1.30
CA ASN A 26 1.47 30.13 0.20
C ASN A 26 -0.04 29.83 0.16
N CYS A 27 -0.65 29.58 1.32
CA CYS A 27 -2.03 29.06 1.41
C CYS A 27 -3.10 30.00 0.84
N ASP A 28 -2.81 31.30 0.73
CA ASP A 28 -3.75 32.30 0.19
C ASP A 28 -4.00 32.14 -1.32
N ASN A 29 -3.05 31.57 -2.05
CA ASN A 29 -3.11 31.46 -3.52
C ASN A 29 -2.78 30.07 -4.05
N THR A 30 -2.59 29.09 -3.16
CA THR A 30 -2.12 27.75 -3.54
C THR A 30 -3.00 26.67 -2.93
N HIS A 31 -3.37 25.68 -3.74
CA HIS A 31 -4.06 24.47 -3.30
C HIS A 31 -3.15 23.26 -3.43
N MET A 32 -3.09 22.44 -2.37
CA MET A 32 -2.35 21.18 -2.40
C MET A 32 -3.18 20.09 -3.07
N CYS A 33 -2.70 19.58 -4.20
CA CYS A 33 -3.27 18.42 -4.87
C CYS A 33 -2.48 17.17 -4.47
N VAL A 34 -3.10 16.28 -3.73
CA VAL A 34 -2.48 15.02 -3.28
C VAL A 34 -3.38 13.82 -3.57
N GLY A 35 -2.80 12.77 -4.16
CA GLY A 35 -3.51 11.53 -4.46
C GLY A 35 -3.33 10.45 -3.38
N SER A 36 -3.23 10.85 -2.11
CA SER A 36 -2.99 9.94 -1.00
C SER A 36 -4.02 10.11 0.11
N THR A 37 -4.28 9.04 0.85
CA THR A 37 -5.06 9.06 2.09
C THR A 37 -4.19 9.34 3.32
N VAL A 38 -2.90 9.58 3.15
CA VAL A 38 -1.99 10.03 4.21
C VAL A 38 -2.26 11.51 4.51
N GLY A 39 -2.31 11.86 5.79
CA GLY A 39 -2.58 13.21 6.24
C GLY A 39 -3.95 13.38 6.91
N PRO A 40 -4.48 14.60 7.00
CA PRO A 40 -5.76 14.88 7.64
C PRO A 40 -6.93 14.08 7.05
N ASN A 41 -7.96 13.86 7.86
CA ASN A 41 -9.12 13.04 7.47
C ASN A 41 -9.82 13.49 6.19
N ILE A 42 -9.71 14.78 5.82
CA ILE A 42 -10.27 15.26 4.55
C ILE A 42 -9.62 14.58 3.33
N PHE A 43 -8.32 14.27 3.40
CA PHE A 43 -7.63 13.53 2.35
C PHE A 43 -8.16 12.10 2.24
N VAL A 44 -8.41 11.44 3.38
CA VAL A 44 -9.05 10.12 3.40
C VAL A 44 -10.41 10.15 2.71
N LYS A 45 -11.23 11.17 3.00
CA LYS A 45 -12.57 11.30 2.39
C LYS A 45 -12.51 11.52 0.89
N ILE A 46 -11.72 12.49 0.41
CA ILE A 46 -11.63 12.85 -1.01
C ILE A 46 -10.98 11.71 -1.82
N CYS A 47 -9.77 11.31 -1.43
CA CYS A 47 -9.04 10.27 -2.16
C CYS A 47 -9.72 8.91 -2.03
N GLY A 48 -10.26 8.61 -0.84
CA GLY A 48 -11.00 7.37 -0.60
C GLY A 48 -12.27 7.27 -1.44
N TRP A 49 -13.05 8.35 -1.54
CA TRP A 49 -14.25 8.38 -2.40
C TRP A 49 -13.90 8.14 -3.87
N SER A 50 -12.85 8.78 -4.35
CA SER A 50 -12.36 8.64 -5.72
C SER A 50 -11.88 7.21 -6.01
N THR A 51 -11.03 6.66 -5.16
CA THR A 51 -10.48 5.31 -5.33
C THR A 51 -11.49 4.18 -5.06
N ALA A 52 -12.59 4.46 -4.35
CA ALA A 52 -13.67 3.51 -4.08
C ALA A 52 -14.35 2.98 -5.35
N GLN A 53 -14.17 3.63 -6.49
CA GLN A 53 -14.67 3.12 -7.76
C GLN A 53 -14.19 1.69 -8.03
N ILE A 54 -12.94 1.36 -7.64
CA ILE A 54 -12.36 0.01 -7.77
C ILE A 54 -13.22 -1.03 -7.04
N SER A 55 -13.60 -0.76 -5.79
CA SER A 55 -14.40 -1.71 -5.00
C SER A 55 -15.85 -1.79 -5.46
N ARG A 56 -16.43 -0.69 -5.96
CA ARG A 56 -17.78 -0.70 -6.55
C ARG A 56 -17.85 -1.61 -7.77
N GLU A 57 -16.89 -1.48 -8.68
CA GLU A 57 -16.78 -2.35 -9.85
C GLU A 57 -16.51 -3.81 -9.46
N LEU A 58 -15.59 -4.03 -8.54
CA LEU A 58 -15.30 -5.37 -8.03
C LEU A 58 -16.55 -6.05 -7.45
N LYS A 59 -17.35 -5.32 -6.68
CA LYS A 59 -18.58 -5.85 -6.08
C LYS A 59 -19.60 -6.28 -7.14
N VAL A 60 -19.70 -5.51 -8.24
CA VAL A 60 -20.54 -5.87 -9.39
C VAL A 60 -19.99 -7.10 -10.09
N GLN A 61 -18.69 -7.14 -10.35
CA GLN A 61 -18.02 -8.27 -11.03
C GLN A 61 -18.17 -9.56 -10.21
N ILE A 62 -17.95 -9.53 -8.90
CA ILE A 62 -18.15 -10.69 -8.02
C ILE A 62 -19.60 -11.20 -8.09
N LYS A 63 -20.58 -10.30 -8.03
CA LYS A 63 -21.99 -10.70 -8.13
C LYS A 63 -22.33 -11.31 -9.49
N LYS A 64 -21.78 -10.76 -10.58
CA LYS A 64 -21.97 -11.27 -11.92
C LYS A 64 -21.38 -12.68 -12.08
N GLU A 65 -20.16 -12.89 -11.61
CA GLU A 65 -19.45 -14.16 -11.71
C GLU A 65 -20.06 -15.26 -10.83
N PHE A 66 -20.32 -14.95 -9.56
CA PHE A 66 -20.76 -15.94 -8.57
C PHE A 66 -22.26 -15.90 -8.26
N LYS A 67 -23.04 -15.05 -8.94
CA LYS A 67 -24.49 -14.80 -8.69
C LYS A 67 -24.79 -14.19 -7.31
N LYS A 68 -23.87 -14.25 -6.36
CA LYS A 68 -23.93 -13.70 -5.01
C LYS A 68 -22.51 -13.42 -4.50
N ILE A 69 -22.39 -12.67 -3.41
CA ILE A 69 -21.09 -12.51 -2.72
C ILE A 69 -20.74 -13.84 -2.04
N PRO A 70 -19.61 -14.48 -2.40
CA PRO A 70 -19.16 -15.71 -1.76
C PRO A 70 -18.87 -15.52 -0.27
N LYS A 71 -19.04 -16.60 0.50
CA LYS A 71 -18.88 -16.54 1.97
C LYS A 71 -17.43 -16.47 2.46
N LYS A 72 -16.46 -16.72 1.60
CA LYS A 72 -15.02 -16.70 1.97
C LYS A 72 -14.24 -16.00 0.87
N ILE A 73 -13.96 -14.73 1.10
CA ILE A 73 -13.14 -13.91 0.20
C ILE A 73 -11.95 -13.34 0.97
N LYS A 74 -10.79 -13.32 0.36
CA LYS A 74 -9.62 -12.57 0.82
C LYS A 74 -9.31 -11.48 -0.20
N LEU A 75 -9.36 -10.23 0.24
CA LEU A 75 -9.00 -9.07 -0.56
C LEU A 75 -7.60 -8.60 -0.14
N ILE A 76 -6.63 -8.79 -1.03
CA ILE A 76 -5.22 -8.52 -0.76
C ILE A 76 -4.78 -7.31 -1.56
N ASN A 77 -4.16 -6.34 -0.89
CA ASN A 77 -3.56 -5.19 -1.56
C ASN A 77 -2.25 -4.76 -0.88
N CYS A 78 -1.35 -4.17 -1.66
CA CYS A 78 -0.18 -3.52 -1.10
C CYS A 78 -0.56 -2.23 -0.34
N VAL A 79 0.22 -1.88 0.67
CA VAL A 79 -0.01 -0.71 1.53
C VAL A 79 1.30 0.06 1.69
N GLY A 80 1.37 1.24 1.06
CA GLY A 80 2.28 2.32 1.40
C GLY A 80 1.49 3.37 2.17
N GLY A 81 1.14 4.51 1.56
CA GLY A 81 0.19 5.46 2.14
C GLY A 81 -1.22 4.88 2.34
N GLY A 82 -1.63 3.89 1.55
CA GLY A 82 -2.83 3.10 1.76
C GLY A 82 -4.04 3.49 0.91
N SER A 83 -3.95 4.46 0.01
CA SER A 83 -5.09 4.92 -0.80
C SER A 83 -5.66 3.81 -1.69
N SER A 84 -4.81 3.05 -2.36
CA SER A 84 -5.21 1.92 -3.21
C SER A 84 -5.92 0.82 -2.40
N ALA A 85 -5.38 0.45 -1.23
CA ALA A 85 -5.98 -0.57 -0.38
C ALA A 85 -7.33 -0.12 0.18
N TYR A 86 -7.43 1.12 0.65
CA TYR A 86 -8.69 1.67 1.13
C TYR A 86 -9.76 1.71 0.04
N GLY A 87 -9.41 2.19 -1.15
CA GLY A 87 -10.34 2.21 -2.29
C GLY A 87 -10.80 0.81 -2.69
N PHE A 88 -9.89 -0.17 -2.71
CA PHE A 88 -10.18 -1.57 -3.04
C PHE A 88 -11.07 -2.26 -2.00
N TRP A 89 -11.04 -1.82 -0.73
CA TRP A 89 -11.81 -2.42 0.36
C TRP A 89 -13.08 -1.68 0.72
N SER A 90 -13.26 -0.43 0.31
CA SER A 90 -14.30 0.48 0.85
C SER A 90 -15.71 -0.11 0.83
N GLU A 91 -16.12 -0.81 -0.24
CA GLU A 91 -17.42 -1.47 -0.33
C GLU A 91 -17.53 -2.78 0.48
N PHE A 92 -16.43 -3.20 1.11
CA PHE A 92 -16.34 -4.47 1.84
C PHE A 92 -15.96 -4.29 3.31
N ILE A 93 -15.72 -3.08 3.77
CA ILE A 93 -15.28 -2.81 5.16
C ILE A 93 -16.31 -3.28 6.17
N ASP A 94 -17.59 -3.08 5.91
CA ASP A 94 -18.67 -3.40 6.84
C ASP A 94 -19.10 -4.89 6.82
N TYR A 95 -18.52 -5.70 5.94
CA TYR A 95 -18.79 -7.13 5.94
C TYR A 95 -18.07 -7.82 7.11
N ASP A 96 -18.68 -8.88 7.64
CA ASP A 96 -18.05 -9.70 8.67
C ASP A 96 -16.70 -10.23 8.16
N LYS A 97 -15.65 -10.03 8.97
CA LYS A 97 -14.29 -10.47 8.66
C LYS A 97 -14.14 -11.98 8.45
N LYS A 98 -15.08 -12.79 8.99
CA LYS A 98 -15.13 -14.23 8.73
C LYS A 98 -15.55 -14.55 7.30
N HIS A 99 -16.28 -13.64 6.66
CA HIS A 99 -16.70 -13.75 5.27
C HIS A 99 -15.72 -13.09 4.31
N ILE A 100 -15.32 -11.84 4.61
CA ILE A 100 -14.39 -11.07 3.78
C ILE A 100 -13.22 -10.58 4.63
N GLU A 101 -12.07 -11.22 4.45
CA GLU A 101 -10.82 -10.81 5.09
C GLU A 101 -10.10 -9.77 4.23
N LEU A 102 -9.72 -8.66 4.87
CA LEU A 102 -8.93 -7.60 4.26
C LEU A 102 -7.46 -7.78 4.68
N ILE A 103 -6.56 -7.86 3.71
CA ILE A 103 -5.14 -8.13 3.95
C ILE A 103 -4.30 -7.05 3.29
N GLY A 104 -3.64 -6.24 4.11
CA GLY A 104 -2.68 -5.23 3.69
C GLY A 104 -1.25 -5.76 3.73
N VAL A 105 -0.51 -5.56 2.66
CA VAL A 105 0.86 -6.02 2.54
C VAL A 105 1.79 -4.82 2.40
N GLU A 106 2.61 -4.59 3.40
CA GLU A 106 3.57 -3.50 3.47
C GLU A 106 4.95 -3.93 2.94
N ALA A 107 5.82 -2.96 2.68
CA ALA A 107 7.18 -3.24 2.25
C ALA A 107 8.08 -3.58 3.44
N GLY A 108 8.52 -4.81 3.49
CA GLY A 108 9.41 -5.33 4.53
C GLY A 108 10.87 -4.92 4.36
N GLY A 109 11.22 -4.31 3.21
CA GLY A 109 12.58 -3.93 2.86
C GLY A 109 13.47 -5.09 2.46
N PRO A 110 14.76 -4.84 2.24
CA PRO A 110 15.73 -5.88 1.94
C PRO A 110 15.88 -6.84 3.11
N LYS A 111 15.97 -8.14 2.84
CA LYS A 111 16.08 -9.19 3.88
C LYS A 111 17.27 -9.01 4.84
N LYS A 112 18.35 -8.40 4.34
CA LYS A 112 19.59 -8.16 5.10
C LYS A 112 19.63 -6.82 5.82
N SER A 113 18.62 -5.96 5.65
CA SER A 113 18.51 -4.64 6.25
C SER A 113 17.48 -4.66 7.38
N ASN A 114 17.69 -3.82 8.40
CA ASN A 114 16.67 -3.54 9.40
C ASN A 114 15.72 -2.41 8.99
N LEU A 115 15.98 -1.77 7.84
CA LEU A 115 15.14 -0.73 7.29
C LEU A 115 13.94 -1.34 6.57
N HIS A 116 12.80 -0.73 6.73
CA HIS A 116 11.54 -1.19 6.15
C HIS A 116 10.53 -0.03 6.09
N ALA A 117 9.50 -0.17 5.28
CA ALA A 117 8.35 0.71 5.22
C ALA A 117 7.06 -0.05 5.61
N ALA A 118 7.07 -0.63 6.81
CA ALA A 118 6.01 -1.52 7.31
C ALA A 118 5.54 -1.11 8.72
N PRO A 119 4.98 0.12 8.89
CA PRO A 119 4.64 0.63 10.21
C PRO A 119 3.54 -0.16 10.92
N LEU A 120 2.59 -0.74 10.19
CA LEU A 120 1.49 -1.50 10.79
C LEU A 120 1.90 -2.92 11.15
N SER A 121 2.51 -3.65 10.24
CA SER A 121 2.83 -5.07 10.44
C SER A 121 4.04 -5.30 11.34
N LYS A 122 4.95 -4.33 11.42
CA LYS A 122 6.10 -4.35 12.34
C LYS A 122 5.90 -3.53 13.61
N ASN A 123 4.63 -3.17 13.92
CA ASN A 123 4.22 -2.54 15.17
C ASN A 123 5.01 -1.27 15.49
N ALA A 124 5.11 -0.35 14.53
CA ALA A 124 5.68 0.96 14.75
C ALA A 124 4.90 1.74 15.82
N LYS A 125 5.50 2.77 16.38
CA LYS A 125 4.85 3.61 17.38
C LYS A 125 3.95 4.66 16.74
N ILE A 126 3.00 5.17 17.50
CA ILE A 126 2.17 6.30 17.08
C ILE A 126 3.06 7.56 17.07
N GLY A 127 2.96 8.33 16.01
CA GLY A 127 3.62 9.61 15.82
C GLY A 127 2.77 10.54 14.97
N VAL A 128 3.27 11.75 14.73
CA VAL A 128 2.62 12.73 13.85
C VAL A 128 3.47 12.90 12.60
N LEU A 129 2.85 12.68 11.45
CA LEU A 129 3.48 12.85 10.14
C LEU A 129 2.48 13.47 9.17
N HIS A 130 2.90 14.50 8.43
CA HIS A 130 2.08 15.18 7.42
C HIS A 130 0.67 15.57 7.91
N GLY A 131 0.60 16.11 9.13
CA GLY A 131 -0.62 16.67 9.71
C GLY A 131 -1.61 15.63 10.26
N ALA A 132 -1.19 14.39 10.46
CA ALA A 132 -2.04 13.36 11.05
C ALA A 132 -1.30 12.48 12.05
N ALA A 133 -2.00 12.01 13.09
CA ALA A 133 -1.52 10.95 13.95
C ALA A 133 -1.65 9.60 13.24
N SER A 134 -0.58 8.82 13.25
CA SER A 134 -0.48 7.55 12.51
C SER A 134 0.54 6.64 13.17
N TYR A 135 0.58 5.37 12.79
CA TYR A 135 1.75 4.52 13.02
C TYR A 135 2.88 4.97 12.10
N VAL A 136 4.05 5.28 12.67
CA VAL A 136 5.20 5.85 11.95
C VAL A 136 6.47 5.09 12.32
N CYS A 137 7.23 4.69 11.31
CA CYS A 137 8.57 4.15 11.51
C CYS A 137 9.46 5.25 12.12
N GLN A 138 9.85 5.09 13.35
CA GLN A 138 10.64 6.08 14.11
C GLN A 138 11.73 5.39 14.92
N ASN A 139 12.78 6.13 15.18
CA ASN A 139 13.88 5.70 16.04
C ASN A 139 13.51 5.81 17.53
N LYS A 140 14.47 5.54 18.43
CA LYS A 140 14.25 5.57 19.88
C LYS A 140 13.90 6.98 20.40
N GLU A 141 14.38 7.99 19.72
CA GLU A 141 14.19 9.41 20.04
C GLU A 141 12.88 9.97 19.45
N GLY A 142 12.09 9.14 18.77
CA GLY A 142 10.83 9.54 18.15
C GLY A 142 10.97 10.25 16.80
N GLN A 143 12.19 10.32 16.23
CA GLN A 143 12.41 10.89 14.93
C GLN A 143 12.04 9.89 13.83
N ILE A 144 11.53 10.39 12.70
CA ILE A 144 11.17 9.57 11.55
C ILE A 144 12.40 8.81 11.08
N GLN A 145 12.29 7.50 11.04
CA GLN A 145 13.35 6.61 10.59
C GLN A 145 13.39 6.58 9.06
N LYS A 146 14.60 6.52 8.51
CA LYS A 146 14.80 6.20 7.10
C LYS A 146 14.15 4.86 6.79
N THR A 147 13.40 4.80 5.71
CA THR A 147 12.80 3.58 5.18
C THR A 147 13.60 3.06 3.97
N GLU A 148 13.35 1.81 3.61
CA GLU A 148 13.95 1.20 2.43
C GLU A 148 12.97 0.20 1.81
N SER A 149 12.74 0.34 0.52
CA SER A 149 11.94 -0.57 -0.28
C SER A 149 12.37 -0.53 -1.74
N ILE A 150 12.36 -1.67 -2.41
CA ILE A 150 12.54 -1.75 -3.86
C ILE A 150 11.40 -1.05 -4.62
N SER A 151 10.25 -0.90 -3.99
CA SER A 151 9.09 -0.20 -4.55
C SER A 151 9.01 1.22 -4.03
N ALA A 152 9.26 2.20 -4.90
CA ALA A 152 9.21 3.62 -4.55
C ALA A 152 7.83 4.05 -3.99
N GLY A 153 6.74 3.49 -4.51
CA GLY A 153 5.38 3.80 -4.04
C GLY A 153 5.03 3.22 -2.67
N LEU A 154 5.83 2.27 -2.16
CA LEU A 154 5.67 1.74 -0.81
C LEU A 154 6.74 2.26 0.17
N ASP A 155 7.76 2.97 -0.32
CA ASP A 155 8.85 3.51 0.50
C ASP A 155 8.42 4.78 1.24
N TYR A 156 7.64 4.58 2.31
CA TYR A 156 7.07 5.65 3.11
C TYR A 156 6.97 5.24 4.59
N PRO A 157 7.44 6.08 5.53
CA PRO A 157 7.56 5.70 6.93
C PRO A 157 6.25 5.69 7.72
N GLY A 158 5.17 6.21 7.16
CA GLY A 158 3.86 6.30 7.79
C GLY A 158 2.77 5.59 6.99
N VAL A 159 1.55 5.73 7.43
CA VAL A 159 0.38 5.18 6.76
C VAL A 159 -0.85 6.06 7.01
N SER A 160 -1.88 5.94 6.19
CA SER A 160 -3.13 6.66 6.40
C SER A 160 -3.78 6.34 7.76
N PRO A 161 -4.35 7.31 8.46
CA PRO A 161 -5.09 7.10 9.71
C PRO A 161 -6.22 6.07 9.61
N ILE A 162 -6.84 5.93 8.44
CA ILE A 162 -7.89 4.92 8.23
C ILE A 162 -7.33 3.50 8.38
N HIS A 163 -6.09 3.24 7.93
CA HIS A 163 -5.46 1.94 8.09
C HIS A 163 -5.06 1.67 9.55
N CYS A 164 -4.70 2.70 10.30
CA CYS A 164 -4.50 2.60 11.76
C CYS A 164 -5.79 2.14 12.43
N PHE A 165 -6.91 2.79 12.12
CA PHE A 165 -8.23 2.41 12.62
C PHE A 165 -8.61 0.97 12.25
N LEU A 166 -8.42 0.57 11.00
CA LEU A 166 -8.73 -0.80 10.54
C LEU A 166 -7.85 -1.86 11.21
N LYS A 167 -6.60 -1.52 11.57
CA LYS A 167 -5.71 -2.38 12.36
C LYS A 167 -6.21 -2.51 13.79
N ASP A 168 -6.44 -1.38 14.47
CA ASP A 168 -6.78 -1.34 15.89
C ASP A 168 -8.14 -2.00 16.18
N THR A 169 -9.11 -1.82 15.28
CA THR A 169 -10.40 -2.51 15.33
C THR A 169 -10.32 -3.97 14.87
N LYS A 170 -9.15 -4.44 14.46
CA LYS A 170 -8.94 -5.79 13.90
C LYS A 170 -9.85 -6.09 12.70
N ARG A 171 -10.25 -5.05 11.97
CA ARG A 171 -11.04 -5.22 10.74
C ARG A 171 -10.17 -5.70 9.59
N ALA A 172 -8.95 -5.19 9.46
CA ALA A 172 -7.97 -5.64 8.49
C ALA A 172 -6.75 -6.24 9.18
N ARG A 173 -6.14 -7.22 8.52
CA ARG A 173 -4.85 -7.81 8.90
C ARG A 173 -3.76 -7.17 8.05
N TYR A 174 -2.64 -6.84 8.69
CA TYR A 174 -1.47 -6.32 8.00
C TYR A 174 -0.30 -7.29 8.15
N THR A 175 0.43 -7.44 7.07
CA THR A 175 1.66 -8.24 6.95
C THR A 175 2.64 -7.50 6.07
N PHE A 176 3.81 -8.07 5.83
CA PHE A 176 4.79 -7.51 4.93
C PHE A 176 5.37 -8.58 3.99
N ALA A 177 5.90 -8.11 2.87
CA ALA A 177 6.76 -8.89 2.00
C ALA A 177 8.13 -8.19 1.87
N THR A 178 9.20 -8.97 1.82
CA THR A 178 10.54 -8.44 1.55
C THR A 178 10.72 -8.11 0.07
N ASP A 179 11.75 -7.35 -0.25
CA ASP A 179 12.10 -7.02 -1.64
C ASP A 179 12.32 -8.28 -2.49
N GLU A 180 12.97 -9.29 -1.93
CA GLU A 180 13.21 -10.57 -2.61
C GLU A 180 11.92 -11.34 -2.87
N GLU A 181 11.00 -11.34 -1.90
CA GLU A 181 9.68 -11.97 -2.05
C GLU A 181 8.85 -11.27 -3.12
N ALA A 182 8.86 -9.93 -3.16
CA ALA A 182 8.19 -9.15 -4.18
C ALA A 182 8.77 -9.40 -5.58
N LEU A 183 10.10 -9.43 -5.73
CA LEU A 183 10.75 -9.76 -7.00
C LEU A 183 10.45 -11.18 -7.47
N ASN A 184 10.40 -12.14 -6.56
CA ASN A 184 10.03 -13.52 -6.90
C ASN A 184 8.56 -13.61 -7.34
N ALA A 185 7.67 -12.91 -6.65
CA ALA A 185 6.26 -12.84 -7.03
C ALA A 185 6.10 -12.20 -8.42
N TYR A 186 6.79 -11.08 -8.69
CA TYR A 186 6.83 -10.45 -10.01
C TYR A 186 7.19 -11.47 -11.11
N LYS A 187 8.30 -12.22 -10.93
CA LYS A 187 8.75 -13.24 -11.89
C LYS A 187 7.69 -14.32 -12.14
N LEU A 188 7.07 -14.82 -11.08
CA LEU A 188 6.06 -15.86 -11.19
C LEU A 188 4.80 -15.37 -11.91
N ILE A 189 4.28 -14.20 -11.53
CA ILE A 189 3.08 -13.61 -12.15
C ILE A 189 3.34 -13.29 -13.62
N THR A 190 4.49 -12.68 -13.96
CA THR A 190 4.85 -12.39 -15.35
C THR A 190 4.99 -13.68 -16.17
N LYS A 191 5.60 -14.71 -15.60
CA LYS A 191 5.82 -15.99 -16.31
C LYS A 191 4.52 -16.75 -16.55
N TYR A 192 3.67 -16.87 -15.54
CA TYR A 192 2.52 -17.78 -15.60
C TYR A 192 1.22 -17.07 -15.99
N GLU A 193 0.98 -15.86 -15.50
CA GLU A 193 -0.25 -15.10 -15.75
C GLU A 193 -0.12 -14.13 -16.93
N LYS A 194 1.12 -13.91 -17.45
CA LYS A 194 1.41 -12.94 -18.52
C LYS A 194 1.02 -11.51 -18.17
N LEU A 195 0.92 -11.20 -16.88
CA LEU A 195 0.73 -9.85 -16.37
C LEU A 195 2.08 -9.20 -16.13
N ASN A 196 2.12 -7.88 -16.17
CA ASN A 196 3.31 -7.09 -15.89
C ASN A 196 3.07 -6.16 -14.68
N PRO A 197 2.89 -6.71 -13.46
CA PRO A 197 2.56 -5.91 -12.28
C PRO A 197 3.75 -5.05 -11.85
N SER A 198 3.52 -3.82 -11.40
CA SER A 198 4.58 -3.04 -10.76
C SER A 198 5.05 -3.68 -9.45
N LEU A 199 6.14 -3.14 -8.89
CA LEU A 199 6.71 -3.68 -7.65
C LEU A 199 5.79 -3.50 -6.43
N GLU A 200 4.89 -2.51 -6.45
CA GLU A 200 3.88 -2.34 -5.41
C GLU A 200 2.95 -3.57 -5.30
N PRO A 201 2.13 -3.91 -6.31
CA PRO A 201 1.26 -5.08 -6.22
C PRO A 201 2.04 -6.39 -6.15
N SER A 202 3.31 -6.42 -6.56
CA SER A 202 4.17 -7.60 -6.39
C SER A 202 4.35 -8.01 -4.92
N HIS A 203 4.31 -7.06 -3.97
CA HIS A 203 4.25 -7.35 -2.54
C HIS A 203 2.93 -8.06 -2.17
N ALA A 204 1.80 -7.62 -2.71
CA ALA A 204 0.51 -8.26 -2.49
C ALA A 204 0.45 -9.66 -3.11
N PHE A 205 0.99 -9.85 -4.31
CA PHE A 205 1.13 -11.17 -4.93
C PHE A 205 2.03 -12.11 -4.12
N ALA A 206 3.10 -11.61 -3.51
CA ALA A 206 3.95 -12.42 -2.63
C ALA A 206 3.16 -13.02 -1.45
N GLU A 207 2.31 -12.23 -0.81
CA GLU A 207 1.43 -12.75 0.25
C GLU A 207 0.39 -13.74 -0.30
N ALA A 208 -0.22 -13.45 -1.45
CA ALA A 208 -1.17 -14.35 -2.08
C ALA A 208 -0.53 -15.72 -2.36
N ILE A 209 0.68 -15.75 -2.90
CA ILE A 209 1.43 -16.98 -3.17
C ILE A 209 1.71 -17.75 -1.87
N LYS A 210 2.04 -17.08 -0.78
CA LYS A 210 2.28 -17.72 0.53
C LYS A 210 1.03 -18.37 1.12
N ILE A 211 -0.13 -17.74 0.98
CA ILE A 211 -1.34 -18.19 1.65
C ILE A 211 -2.20 -19.11 0.77
N ALA A 212 -2.18 -18.95 -0.54
CA ALA A 212 -3.04 -19.70 -1.46
C ALA A 212 -2.99 -21.23 -1.27
N PRO A 213 -1.82 -21.88 -1.09
CA PRO A 213 -1.75 -23.33 -0.89
C PRO A 213 -2.45 -23.82 0.39
N LYS A 214 -2.68 -22.93 1.35
CA LYS A 214 -3.29 -23.25 2.65
C LYS A 214 -4.79 -22.95 2.68
N LEU A 215 -5.34 -22.38 1.63
CA LEU A 215 -6.75 -21.98 1.56
C LEU A 215 -7.63 -23.17 1.20
N SER A 216 -8.84 -23.17 1.72
CA SER A 216 -9.85 -24.13 1.28
C SER A 216 -10.26 -23.84 -0.17
N LYS A 217 -10.64 -24.86 -0.92
CA LYS A 217 -11.08 -24.73 -2.34
C LYS A 217 -12.27 -23.77 -2.53
N ASN A 218 -13.02 -23.49 -1.48
CA ASN A 218 -14.15 -22.57 -1.51
C ASN A 218 -13.79 -21.12 -1.12
N THR A 219 -12.49 -20.81 -0.97
CA THR A 219 -12.01 -19.47 -0.66
C THR A 219 -11.56 -18.79 -1.92
N ILE A 220 -12.08 -17.60 -2.18
CA ILE A 220 -11.67 -16.75 -3.29
C ILE A 220 -10.61 -15.79 -2.79
N CYS A 221 -9.48 -15.74 -3.49
CA CYS A 221 -8.40 -14.81 -3.22
C CYS A 221 -8.34 -13.80 -4.38
N ILE A 222 -8.53 -12.53 -4.06
CA ILE A 222 -8.49 -11.45 -5.06
C ILE A 222 -7.36 -10.50 -4.69
N VAL A 223 -6.45 -10.29 -5.63
CA VAL A 223 -5.32 -9.36 -5.50
C VAL A 223 -5.56 -8.17 -6.41
N ASN A 224 -5.44 -6.96 -5.89
CA ASN A 224 -5.48 -5.76 -6.71
C ASN A 224 -4.12 -5.53 -7.38
N SER A 225 -4.07 -5.68 -8.71
CA SER A 225 -2.90 -5.34 -9.53
C SER A 225 -2.93 -3.85 -9.89
N CYS A 226 -2.59 -2.99 -8.95
CA CYS A 226 -2.80 -1.55 -9.00
C CYS A 226 -1.72 -0.75 -9.77
N GLY A 227 -0.82 -1.41 -10.48
CA GLY A 227 0.22 -0.74 -11.27
C GLY A 227 0.88 -1.64 -12.29
N ASP A 228 1.46 -1.00 -13.33
CA ASP A 228 2.22 -1.64 -14.39
C ASP A 228 3.73 -1.44 -14.18
N ALA A 229 4.54 -2.46 -14.44
CA ALA A 229 5.99 -2.45 -14.20
C ALA A 229 6.79 -1.57 -15.17
N LYS A 230 6.16 -0.93 -16.15
CA LYS A 230 6.88 0.00 -17.06
C LYS A 230 7.64 1.07 -16.32
N LYS A 231 7.10 1.56 -15.20
CA LYS A 231 7.76 2.55 -14.34
C LYS A 231 8.96 1.99 -13.56
N ASP A 232 9.00 0.68 -13.36
CA ASP A 232 10.03 -0.02 -12.57
C ASP A 232 11.14 -0.62 -13.43
N LYS A 233 11.16 -0.33 -14.74
CA LYS A 233 12.03 -0.94 -15.74
C LYS A 233 13.51 -0.93 -15.34
N ASP A 234 14.01 0.19 -14.86
CA ASP A 234 15.42 0.35 -14.51
C ASP A 234 15.79 -0.48 -13.28
N ILE A 235 14.95 -0.47 -12.26
CA ILE A 235 15.13 -1.30 -11.05
C ILE A 235 15.06 -2.78 -11.40
N LEU A 236 14.09 -3.18 -12.21
CA LEU A 236 13.94 -4.57 -12.64
C LEU A 236 15.13 -5.04 -13.47
N LYS A 237 15.63 -4.18 -14.38
CA LYS A 237 16.84 -4.47 -15.14
C LYS A 237 18.08 -4.64 -14.24
N GLN A 238 18.23 -3.76 -13.27
CA GLN A 238 19.33 -3.82 -12.29
C GLN A 238 19.27 -5.09 -11.44
N ARG A 239 18.08 -5.47 -10.97
CA ARG A 239 17.88 -6.58 -10.02
C ARG A 239 17.75 -7.95 -10.69
N LEU A 240 17.30 -8.01 -11.93
CA LEU A 240 16.99 -9.25 -12.63
C LEU A 240 17.89 -9.49 -13.85
N GLY A 241 18.72 -8.53 -14.25
CA GLY A 241 19.68 -8.62 -15.37
C GLY A 241 19.06 -8.55 -16.77
N LYS A 242 17.78 -8.88 -16.92
CA LYS A 242 16.99 -8.74 -18.17
C LYS A 242 15.56 -8.36 -17.80
N TYR A 243 15.02 -7.45 -18.57
CA TYR A 243 13.64 -6.99 -18.48
C TYR A 243 13.01 -6.99 -19.88
#